data_9fce54c12ac1305c8a33932e8e38e3de
#
_entry.id   9fce54c12ac1305c8a33932e8e38e3de
#
_cell.length_a   1.000
_cell.length_b   1.000
_cell.length_c   1.000
_cell.angle_alpha   90.00
_cell.angle_beta   90.00
_cell.angle_gamma   90.00
#
_symmetry.space_group_name_H-M   'P 1'
#
loop_
_entity.id
_entity.type
_entity.pdbx_description
1 polymer ?
#
loop_
_entity_poly.entity_id
_entity_poly.type
_entity_poly.pdbx_seq_one_letter_code
_entity_poly.pdbx_strand_id
1 'polypeptide(L)'
;MPSSLAILVSKCTIFPDQKSHVETLKLSVSDIPMLSCQYIQKGVLLTAPPFSFQDLVVFLQQSLSTTLSCFPPLAGRLITDPDGHVHIDCNGAGIDFLVVKSPTLSVNDILCPGDVPGCVKEFFTFDKTLSYSGHFKPLAAVQVTELADGVFIGCSVNHAVTDGTSFWHFFNTFAEITRGASKISKNPDFCRQTVFNSQAVLKFPTGGPTVTFSGDEPLRERIFHFSREAILKLKYRANYGCLLTKQTNSEIVGKLSNDNWKSVNSNTEISSFQSLCAQLWRSVTRARKLEPTKTTTFRMAVNCRHRLDPKLNPYYFGNAIQSIPNIAPASELLANDLSWGANLLHKSVMAHDNETVLGGVEDWERQPRLFPLGNADGASITMGSSPRFPMYNNDLGWGKPLAVRSGRANKFDGKISAFPGREEDGSVDLEVVLAPETMAGLENDAEIMQYVSQVELVN
;
A
#
# COMPACT_ATOMS: atom_id res chain seq x y z
N MET A 1 30.18 7.36 -8.36
CA MET A 1 28.87 7.14 -7.71
C MET A 1 28.60 8.37 -6.88
N PRO A 2 27.42 9.01 -6.97
CA PRO A 2 27.11 10.07 -6.03
C PRO A 2 27.16 9.44 -4.62
N SER A 3 27.90 10.08 -3.71
CA SER A 3 27.96 9.70 -2.30
C SER A 3 26.54 9.61 -1.77
N SER A 4 26.22 8.60 -0.93
CA SER A 4 24.93 8.50 -0.24
C SER A 4 24.63 9.85 0.42
N LEU A 5 23.47 10.42 0.07
CA LEU A 5 23.02 11.70 0.64
C LEU A 5 22.55 11.50 2.09
N ALA A 6 22.40 10.26 2.53
CA ALA A 6 21.90 9.88 3.84
C ALA A 6 23.05 9.41 4.75
N ILE A 7 23.22 10.08 5.88
CA ILE A 7 24.27 9.80 6.88
C ILE A 7 23.61 9.15 8.09
N LEU A 8 23.95 7.89 8.37
CA LEU A 8 23.50 7.20 9.58
C LEU A 8 24.16 7.85 10.82
N VAL A 9 23.35 8.37 11.72
CA VAL A 9 23.79 8.99 12.98
C VAL A 9 23.80 7.97 14.12
N SER A 10 22.69 7.23 14.26
CA SER A 10 22.58 6.18 15.29
C SER A 10 21.60 5.10 14.88
N LYS A 11 21.79 3.93 15.48
CA LYS A 11 20.87 2.79 15.40
C LYS A 11 20.74 2.18 16.80
N CYS A 12 19.50 1.92 17.23
CA CYS A 12 19.21 1.21 18.48
C CYS A 12 18.02 0.26 18.29
N THR A 13 17.79 -0.60 19.29
CA THR A 13 16.58 -1.42 19.36
C THR A 13 15.62 -0.78 20.36
N ILE A 14 14.36 -0.63 19.96
CA ILE A 14 13.28 -0.18 20.85
C ILE A 14 12.50 -1.43 21.28
N PHE A 15 12.35 -1.56 22.58
CA PHE A 15 11.59 -2.63 23.22
C PHE A 15 10.22 -2.11 23.69
N PRO A 16 9.19 -2.98 23.78
CA PRO A 16 7.94 -2.60 24.43
C PRO A 16 8.21 -2.19 25.89
N ASP A 17 7.52 -1.16 26.38
CA ASP A 17 7.61 -0.69 27.77
C ASP A 17 6.88 -1.61 28.76
N GLN A 18 5.98 -2.47 28.27
CA GLN A 18 5.25 -3.44 29.04
C GLN A 18 5.37 -4.84 28.44
N LYS A 19 5.38 -5.86 29.30
CA LYS A 19 5.37 -7.26 28.86
C LYS A 19 4.01 -7.62 28.28
N SER A 20 4.03 -8.28 27.12
CA SER A 20 2.81 -8.78 26.47
C SER A 20 2.19 -9.96 27.22
N HIS A 21 0.84 -10.03 27.16
CA HIS A 21 0.09 -11.25 27.51
C HIS A 21 -0.12 -12.16 26.28
N VAL A 22 0.17 -11.67 25.07
CA VAL A 22 0.14 -12.47 23.85
C VAL A 22 1.50 -13.16 23.71
N GLU A 23 1.50 -14.49 23.75
CA GLU A 23 2.75 -15.27 23.69
C GLU A 23 3.12 -15.65 22.27
N THR A 24 2.21 -16.31 21.56
CA THR A 24 2.46 -16.83 20.21
C THR A 24 1.22 -16.71 19.35
N LEU A 25 1.41 -16.32 18.10
CA LEU A 25 0.34 -16.22 17.09
C LEU A 25 0.71 -17.04 15.84
N LYS A 26 -0.10 -18.04 15.50
CA LYS A 26 0.07 -18.82 14.28
C LYS A 26 -0.22 -17.94 13.04
N LEU A 27 0.61 -18.01 12.01
CA LEU A 27 0.33 -17.37 10.73
C LEU A 27 -0.84 -18.07 10.04
N SER A 28 -1.73 -17.25 9.48
CA SER A 28 -2.93 -17.69 8.75
C SER A 28 -2.63 -18.02 7.29
N VAL A 29 -3.61 -18.58 6.58
CA VAL A 29 -3.52 -18.81 5.13
C VAL A 29 -3.38 -17.52 4.33
N SER A 30 -3.73 -16.37 4.91
CA SER A 30 -3.54 -15.07 4.28
C SER A 30 -2.18 -14.45 4.60
N ASP A 31 -1.52 -14.88 5.69
CA ASP A 31 -0.19 -14.43 6.13
C ASP A 31 0.94 -15.22 5.43
N ILE A 32 0.84 -16.55 5.40
CA ILE A 32 1.89 -17.46 4.91
C ILE A 32 2.31 -17.14 3.46
N PRO A 33 1.40 -16.86 2.52
CA PRO A 33 1.78 -16.51 1.14
C PRO A 33 2.69 -15.29 1.05
N MET A 34 2.62 -14.37 2.02
CA MET A 34 3.40 -13.13 2.06
C MET A 34 4.85 -13.33 2.50
N LEU A 35 5.25 -14.55 2.91
CA LEU A 35 6.64 -14.83 3.31
C LEU A 35 7.67 -14.61 2.18
N SER A 36 7.24 -14.69 0.91
CA SER A 36 8.07 -14.32 -0.26
C SER A 36 8.01 -12.84 -0.63
N CYS A 37 7.12 -12.07 -0.03
CA CYS A 37 7.05 -10.64 -0.25
C CYS A 37 8.12 -9.91 0.57
N GLN A 38 8.60 -8.80 0.07
CA GLN A 38 9.47 -7.91 0.84
C GLN A 38 8.65 -7.15 1.89
N TYR A 39 9.31 -6.62 2.92
CA TYR A 39 8.68 -5.80 3.95
C TYR A 39 7.90 -4.64 3.31
N ILE A 40 6.74 -4.31 3.88
CA ILE A 40 5.99 -3.11 3.48
C ILE A 40 6.82 -1.89 3.90
N GLN A 41 7.07 -0.97 2.99
CA GLN A 41 7.80 0.27 3.25
C GLN A 41 6.92 1.46 2.88
N LYS A 42 6.44 2.20 3.88
CA LYS A 42 5.69 3.45 3.72
C LYS A 42 6.20 4.46 4.74
N GLY A 43 6.23 5.72 4.34
CA GLY A 43 6.68 6.80 5.21
C GLY A 43 5.98 8.10 4.90
N VAL A 44 6.11 9.04 5.82
CA VAL A 44 5.48 10.35 5.79
C VAL A 44 6.54 11.45 5.81
N LEU A 45 6.33 12.43 4.97
CA LEU A 45 7.11 13.67 4.92
C LEU A 45 6.40 14.73 5.75
N LEU A 46 7.12 15.40 6.64
CA LEU A 46 6.62 16.41 7.56
C LEU A 46 7.48 17.67 7.48
N THR A 47 6.90 18.80 7.83
CA THR A 47 7.66 20.02 8.10
C THR A 47 8.62 19.83 9.26
N ALA A 48 9.58 20.73 9.45
CA ALA A 48 10.41 20.73 10.64
C ALA A 48 9.54 20.85 11.91
N PRO A 49 9.84 20.08 12.99
CA PRO A 49 9.14 20.20 14.25
C PRO A 49 9.46 21.54 14.93
N PRO A 50 8.58 22.06 15.81
CA PRO A 50 8.81 23.32 16.52
C PRO A 50 9.81 23.21 17.70
N PHE A 51 10.53 22.10 17.80
CA PHE A 51 11.52 21.77 18.82
C PHE A 51 12.73 21.10 18.19
N SER A 52 13.79 20.83 18.96
CA SER A 52 15.03 20.28 18.41
C SER A 52 14.82 18.89 17.83
N PHE A 53 15.59 18.55 16.78
CA PHE A 53 15.56 17.20 16.20
C PHE A 53 15.96 16.12 17.22
N GLN A 54 16.87 16.45 18.16
CA GLN A 54 17.25 15.53 19.22
C GLN A 54 16.09 15.23 20.18
N ASP A 55 15.31 16.24 20.55
CA ASP A 55 14.10 16.04 21.38
C ASP A 55 13.05 15.22 20.63
N LEU A 56 12.88 15.46 19.32
CA LEU A 56 12.02 14.64 18.48
C LEU A 56 12.41 13.16 18.53
N VAL A 57 13.70 12.86 18.37
CA VAL A 57 14.21 11.48 18.39
C VAL A 57 13.88 10.79 19.72
N VAL A 58 14.15 11.44 20.86
CA VAL A 58 13.85 10.89 22.18
C VAL A 58 12.34 10.64 22.34
N PHE A 59 11.54 11.61 21.92
CA PHE A 59 10.09 11.54 22.01
C PHE A 59 9.51 10.41 21.16
N LEU A 60 10.00 10.26 19.92
CA LEU A 60 9.58 9.16 19.05
C LEU A 60 10.00 7.80 19.59
N GLN A 61 11.18 7.66 20.19
CA GLN A 61 11.62 6.41 20.79
C GLN A 61 10.72 5.99 21.96
N GLN A 62 10.36 6.94 22.85
CA GLN A 62 9.44 6.68 23.96
C GLN A 62 8.05 6.28 23.47
N SER A 63 7.49 7.05 22.53
CA SER A 63 6.19 6.78 21.96
C SER A 63 6.14 5.43 21.23
N LEU A 64 7.22 5.06 20.55
CA LEU A 64 7.33 3.78 19.86
C LEU A 64 7.38 2.60 20.84
N SER A 65 8.08 2.75 21.98
CA SER A 65 8.13 1.78 23.07
C SER A 65 6.73 1.46 23.59
N THR A 66 5.95 2.50 23.89
CA THR A 66 4.54 2.36 24.33
C THR A 66 3.65 1.77 23.22
N THR A 67 3.87 2.19 21.96
CA THR A 67 3.11 1.63 20.82
C THR A 67 3.35 0.14 20.67
N LEU A 68 4.59 -0.32 20.83
CA LEU A 68 4.94 -1.76 20.74
C LEU A 68 4.26 -2.60 21.81
N SER A 69 3.97 -2.06 22.98
CA SER A 69 3.18 -2.74 24.01
C SER A 69 1.73 -2.96 23.58
N CYS A 70 1.20 -2.10 22.71
CA CYS A 70 -0.11 -2.30 22.09
C CYS A 70 -0.08 -3.26 20.89
N PHE A 71 1.08 -3.47 20.27
CA PHE A 71 1.27 -4.33 19.09
C PHE A 71 2.37 -5.37 19.30
N PRO A 72 2.21 -6.29 20.27
CA PRO A 72 3.23 -7.28 20.63
C PRO A 72 3.79 -8.08 19.45
N PRO A 73 2.99 -8.47 18.42
CA PRO A 73 3.50 -9.22 17.29
C PRO A 73 4.65 -8.51 16.56
N LEU A 74 4.65 -7.18 16.50
CA LEU A 74 5.69 -6.43 15.80
C LEU A 74 7.02 -6.43 16.55
N ALA A 75 6.99 -6.54 17.87
CA ALA A 75 8.20 -6.65 18.71
C ALA A 75 8.74 -8.10 18.81
N GLY A 76 8.09 -9.04 18.13
CA GLY A 76 8.45 -10.46 18.12
C GLY A 76 9.41 -10.86 17.00
N ARG A 77 9.47 -12.20 16.80
CA ARG A 77 10.21 -12.84 15.69
C ARG A 77 9.35 -13.97 15.10
N LEU A 78 9.62 -14.33 13.84
CA LEU A 78 9.03 -15.55 13.30
C LEU A 78 9.76 -16.76 13.83
N ILE A 79 9.01 -17.84 14.10
CA ILE A 79 9.52 -19.15 14.42
C ILE A 79 8.77 -20.19 13.61
N THR A 80 9.41 -21.33 13.31
CA THR A 80 8.76 -22.49 12.68
C THR A 80 8.80 -23.64 13.65
N ASP A 81 7.64 -24.24 13.93
CA ASP A 81 7.53 -25.38 14.82
C ASP A 81 7.99 -26.69 14.13
N PRO A 82 8.14 -27.81 14.88
CA PRO A 82 8.55 -29.08 14.30
C PRO A 82 7.61 -29.64 13.21
N ASP A 83 6.33 -29.24 13.24
CA ASP A 83 5.33 -29.67 12.27
C ASP A 83 5.36 -28.81 10.99
N GLY A 84 6.15 -27.73 11.01
CA GLY A 84 6.36 -26.81 9.86
C GLY A 84 5.42 -25.60 9.83
N HIS A 85 4.64 -25.38 10.87
CA HIS A 85 3.81 -24.18 10.98
C HIS A 85 4.66 -22.98 11.40
N VAL A 86 4.40 -21.83 10.77
CA VAL A 86 5.08 -20.58 11.10
C VAL A 86 4.24 -19.79 12.09
N HIS A 87 4.89 -19.30 13.13
CA HIS A 87 4.29 -18.51 14.20
C HIS A 87 5.05 -17.18 14.38
N ILE A 88 4.38 -16.22 15.00
CA ILE A 88 5.00 -15.04 15.57
C ILE A 88 5.20 -15.32 17.07
N ASP A 89 6.45 -15.45 17.49
CA ASP A 89 6.82 -15.45 18.90
C ASP A 89 6.86 -14.02 19.41
N CYS A 90 5.89 -13.64 20.24
CA CYS A 90 5.72 -12.28 20.78
C CYS A 90 6.67 -12.04 21.97
N ASN A 91 7.93 -12.42 21.84
CA ASN A 91 8.96 -12.45 22.89
C ASN A 91 9.50 -11.07 23.30
N GLY A 92 9.00 -9.98 22.69
CA GLY A 92 9.43 -8.62 23.01
C GLY A 92 10.87 -8.30 22.58
N ALA A 93 11.43 -9.02 21.62
CA ALA A 93 12.81 -8.83 21.12
C ALA A 93 13.05 -7.45 20.48
N GLY A 94 12.01 -6.65 20.31
CA GLY A 94 12.08 -5.26 19.86
C GLY A 94 12.27 -5.08 18.35
N ILE A 95 12.26 -3.82 17.94
CA ILE A 95 12.40 -3.38 16.55
C ILE A 95 13.58 -2.40 16.38
N ASP A 96 14.08 -2.29 15.16
CA ASP A 96 15.14 -1.35 14.84
C ASP A 96 14.60 0.10 14.77
N PHE A 97 15.36 1.04 15.36
CA PHE A 97 15.13 2.47 15.23
C PHE A 97 16.41 3.15 14.74
N LEU A 98 16.32 3.85 13.61
CA LEU A 98 17.45 4.50 12.97
C LEU A 98 17.26 6.01 12.93
N VAL A 99 18.33 6.74 13.18
CA VAL A 99 18.41 8.19 13.01
C VAL A 99 19.40 8.49 11.89
N VAL A 100 18.92 9.21 10.89
CA VAL A 100 19.66 9.53 9.67
C VAL A 100 19.60 11.04 9.43
N LYS A 101 20.63 11.61 8.81
CA LYS A 101 20.66 13.00 8.36
C LYS A 101 20.87 13.08 6.87
N SER A 102 20.12 13.96 6.22
CA SER A 102 20.24 14.33 4.80
C SER A 102 20.19 15.86 4.66
N PRO A 103 21.21 16.58 5.14
CA PRO A 103 21.16 18.04 5.29
C PRO A 103 21.13 18.81 3.96
N THR A 104 21.42 18.15 2.86
CA THR A 104 21.38 18.72 1.50
C THR A 104 20.04 18.50 0.77
N LEU A 105 19.12 17.71 1.37
CA LEU A 105 17.80 17.48 0.81
C LEU A 105 16.75 18.32 1.54
N SER A 106 15.92 19.02 0.78
CA SER A 106 14.78 19.78 1.27
C SER A 106 13.48 19.00 1.11
N VAL A 107 12.43 19.46 1.78
CA VAL A 107 11.04 18.99 1.58
C VAL A 107 10.65 19.08 0.10
N ASN A 108 10.99 20.18 -0.57
CA ASN A 108 10.66 20.38 -1.98
C ASN A 108 11.35 19.38 -2.91
N ASP A 109 12.56 18.91 -2.58
CA ASP A 109 13.23 17.87 -3.35
C ASP A 109 12.46 16.54 -3.32
N ILE A 110 11.75 16.26 -2.23
CA ILE A 110 10.91 15.06 -2.06
C ILE A 110 9.51 15.22 -2.68
N LEU A 111 8.99 16.47 -2.69
CA LEU A 111 7.68 16.78 -3.28
C LEU A 111 7.71 16.93 -4.79
N CYS A 112 8.89 17.03 -5.39
CA CYS A 112 9.10 17.30 -6.82
C CYS A 112 8.09 16.58 -7.73
N PRO A 113 7.48 17.28 -8.71
CA PRO A 113 6.41 16.74 -9.57
C PRO A 113 6.91 15.77 -10.65
N GLY A 114 8.18 15.45 -10.67
CA GLY A 114 8.77 14.49 -11.61
C GLY A 114 8.67 13.03 -11.15
N ASP A 115 9.64 12.23 -11.59
CA ASP A 115 9.83 10.88 -11.06
C ASP A 115 10.20 10.94 -9.58
N VAL A 116 9.79 9.93 -8.81
CA VAL A 116 10.12 9.85 -7.39
C VAL A 116 11.63 9.85 -7.21
N PRO A 117 12.20 10.80 -6.43
CA PRO A 117 13.63 10.90 -6.25
C PRO A 117 14.24 9.61 -5.70
N GLY A 118 15.37 9.18 -6.24
CA GLY A 118 16.04 7.94 -5.82
C GLY A 118 16.43 7.93 -4.34
N CYS A 119 16.73 9.10 -3.76
CA CYS A 119 17.05 9.27 -2.33
C CYS A 119 15.93 8.85 -1.37
N VAL A 120 14.66 8.92 -1.79
CA VAL A 120 13.52 8.46 -0.97
C VAL A 120 13.66 6.99 -0.57
N LYS A 121 14.34 6.20 -1.39
CA LYS A 121 14.56 4.76 -1.11
C LYS A 121 15.56 4.51 0.02
N GLU A 122 16.40 5.50 0.32
CA GLU A 122 17.35 5.46 1.43
C GLU A 122 16.72 5.85 2.79
N PHE A 123 15.47 6.31 2.78
CA PHE A 123 14.71 6.66 3.98
C PHE A 123 14.04 5.46 4.64
N PHE A 124 14.33 4.26 4.17
CA PHE A 124 13.77 3.01 4.69
C PHE A 124 14.85 1.99 4.97
N THR A 125 14.59 1.18 5.98
CA THR A 125 15.42 0.00 6.30
C THR A 125 14.86 -1.25 5.63
N PHE A 126 15.61 -2.36 5.71
CA PHE A 126 15.22 -3.68 5.20
C PHE A 126 14.95 -3.69 3.70
N ASP A 127 15.75 -2.92 2.94
CA ASP A 127 15.66 -2.93 1.48
C ASP A 127 15.82 -4.36 0.95
N LYS A 128 14.96 -4.75 0.00
CA LYS A 128 14.90 -6.08 -0.62
C LYS A 128 14.81 -7.26 0.40
N THR A 129 14.51 -7.01 1.68
CA THR A 129 14.40 -8.05 2.71
C THR A 129 13.06 -8.76 2.59
N LEU A 130 13.09 -10.10 2.45
CA LEU A 130 11.88 -10.94 2.42
C LEU A 130 11.27 -11.09 3.81
N SER A 131 9.95 -11.22 3.86
CA SER A 131 9.21 -11.43 5.11
C SER A 131 9.64 -12.71 5.84
N TYR A 132 10.07 -13.74 5.13
CA TYR A 132 10.68 -14.94 5.71
C TYR A 132 11.88 -14.61 6.60
N SER A 133 12.64 -13.55 6.30
CA SER A 133 13.77 -13.11 7.13
C SER A 133 13.37 -12.65 8.53
N GLY A 134 12.07 -12.53 8.83
CA GLY A 134 11.55 -12.29 10.17
C GLY A 134 11.92 -13.36 11.21
N HIS A 135 12.41 -14.55 10.77
CA HIS A 135 13.02 -15.54 11.64
C HIS A 135 14.35 -15.06 12.26
N PHE A 136 15.05 -14.13 11.61
CA PHE A 136 16.40 -13.69 11.97
C PHE A 136 16.55 -12.19 12.14
N LYS A 137 15.54 -11.43 11.71
CA LYS A 137 15.52 -9.96 11.70
C LYS A 137 14.29 -9.43 12.45
N PRO A 138 14.33 -8.20 12.97
CA PRO A 138 13.15 -7.53 13.52
C PRO A 138 12.00 -7.50 12.53
N LEU A 139 10.76 -7.65 13.02
CA LEU A 139 9.55 -7.64 12.20
C LEU A 139 9.13 -6.24 11.77
N ALA A 140 9.70 -5.22 12.40
CA ALA A 140 9.50 -3.82 12.00
C ALA A 140 10.76 -2.99 12.22
N ALA A 141 10.81 -1.84 11.57
CA ALA A 141 11.79 -0.80 11.83
C ALA A 141 11.21 0.57 11.53
N VAL A 142 11.68 1.58 12.27
CA VAL A 142 11.39 2.99 12.02
C VAL A 142 12.70 3.72 11.75
N GLN A 143 12.73 4.51 10.70
CA GLN A 143 13.84 5.38 10.37
C GLN A 143 13.37 6.84 10.36
N VAL A 144 14.05 7.70 11.12
CA VAL A 144 13.80 9.13 11.18
C VAL A 144 14.95 9.83 10.45
N THR A 145 14.62 10.50 9.36
CA THR A 145 15.60 11.20 8.51
C THR A 145 15.39 12.71 8.65
N GLU A 146 16.40 13.42 9.20
CA GLU A 146 16.44 14.87 9.24
C GLU A 146 16.80 15.42 7.86
N LEU A 147 15.96 16.30 7.33
CA LEU A 147 16.16 17.05 6.09
C LEU A 147 16.59 18.47 6.41
N ALA A 148 16.93 19.27 5.40
CA ALA A 148 17.31 20.67 5.58
C ALA A 148 16.22 21.52 6.25
N ASP A 149 14.95 21.24 5.95
CA ASP A 149 13.78 22.02 6.33
C ASP A 149 12.58 21.16 6.76
N GLY A 150 12.80 19.87 7.04
CA GLY A 150 11.75 18.94 7.41
C GLY A 150 12.27 17.62 7.95
N VAL A 151 11.34 16.67 8.10
CA VAL A 151 11.64 15.33 8.59
C VAL A 151 10.89 14.29 7.74
N PHE A 152 11.57 13.19 7.42
CA PHE A 152 10.91 12.02 6.85
C PHE A 152 10.92 10.87 7.86
N ILE A 153 9.76 10.27 8.11
CA ILE A 153 9.63 9.10 8.99
C ILE A 153 9.23 7.91 8.15
N GLY A 154 10.18 7.00 7.92
CA GLY A 154 9.99 5.76 7.19
C GLY A 154 9.69 4.60 8.14
N CYS A 155 8.69 3.81 7.81
CA CYS A 155 8.30 2.61 8.53
C CYS A 155 8.39 1.39 7.61
N SER A 156 9.14 0.37 8.03
CA SER A 156 9.28 -0.92 7.34
C SER A 156 8.69 -2.01 8.23
N VAL A 157 7.71 -2.79 7.71
CA VAL A 157 7.02 -3.82 8.49
C VAL A 157 6.92 -5.11 7.67
N ASN A 158 7.14 -6.23 8.32
CA ASN A 158 7.08 -7.57 7.74
C ASN A 158 5.67 -7.84 7.15
N HIS A 159 5.61 -8.17 5.85
CA HIS A 159 4.33 -8.33 5.15
C HIS A 159 3.59 -9.62 5.57
N ALA A 160 4.28 -10.65 6.08
CA ALA A 160 3.63 -11.83 6.63
C ALA A 160 2.98 -11.59 8.02
N VAL A 161 3.21 -10.41 8.62
CA VAL A 161 2.61 -10.02 9.91
C VAL A 161 1.51 -8.99 9.74
N THR A 162 1.55 -8.21 8.65
CA THR A 162 0.61 -7.10 8.41
C THR A 162 0.21 -7.01 6.95
N ASP A 163 -1.05 -6.68 6.70
CA ASP A 163 -1.50 -6.06 5.46
C ASP A 163 -1.50 -4.52 5.57
N GLY A 164 -1.96 -3.84 4.52
CA GLY A 164 -2.04 -2.38 4.53
C GLY A 164 -2.95 -1.81 5.63
N THR A 165 -4.03 -2.49 6.00
CA THR A 165 -4.94 -2.07 7.08
C THR A 165 -4.21 -2.14 8.43
N SER A 166 -3.57 -3.27 8.73
CA SER A 166 -2.81 -3.47 9.97
C SER A 166 -1.59 -2.55 10.05
N PHE A 167 -0.90 -2.31 8.91
CA PHE A 167 0.22 -1.37 8.82
C PHE A 167 -0.20 0.05 9.21
N TRP A 168 -1.26 0.59 8.59
CA TRP A 168 -1.72 1.96 8.88
C TRP A 168 -2.35 2.06 10.26
N HIS A 169 -2.95 0.98 10.78
CA HIS A 169 -3.39 0.94 12.17
C HIS A 169 -2.22 1.12 13.14
N PHE A 170 -1.13 0.37 12.97
CA PHE A 170 0.08 0.53 13.77
C PHE A 170 0.67 1.93 13.63
N PHE A 171 0.88 2.41 12.41
CA PHE A 171 1.56 3.69 12.17
C PHE A 171 0.74 4.88 12.68
N ASN A 172 -0.60 4.86 12.52
CA ASN A 172 -1.48 5.89 13.07
C ASN A 172 -1.57 5.84 14.60
N THR A 173 -1.52 4.64 15.20
CA THR A 173 -1.47 4.50 16.66
C THR A 173 -0.14 5.04 17.22
N PHE A 174 0.97 4.83 16.52
CA PHE A 174 2.25 5.45 16.87
C PHE A 174 2.14 6.98 16.85
N ALA A 175 1.53 7.55 15.82
CA ALA A 175 1.29 8.99 15.76
C ALA A 175 0.33 9.48 16.87
N GLU A 176 -0.71 8.72 17.19
CA GLU A 176 -1.66 9.02 18.27
C GLU A 176 -0.97 9.09 19.65
N ILE A 177 -0.13 8.11 19.96
CA ILE A 177 0.65 8.08 21.21
C ILE A 177 1.67 9.23 21.23
N THR A 178 2.33 9.51 20.11
CA THR A 178 3.25 10.64 19.98
C THR A 178 2.55 11.98 20.25
N ARG A 179 1.27 12.13 19.94
CA ARG A 179 0.48 13.32 20.34
C ARG A 179 0.05 13.36 21.81
N GLY A 180 0.50 12.41 22.62
CA GLY A 180 0.22 12.36 24.05
C GLY A 180 -1.06 11.64 24.44
N ALA A 181 -1.61 10.78 23.56
CA ALA A 181 -2.75 9.96 23.91
C ALA A 181 -2.41 8.98 25.05
N SER A 182 -3.14 9.05 26.16
CA SER A 182 -2.98 8.15 27.31
C SER A 182 -3.60 6.75 27.06
N LYS A 183 -4.50 6.65 26.07
CA LYS A 183 -5.12 5.40 25.62
C LYS A 183 -5.28 5.45 24.11
N ILE A 184 -5.02 4.35 23.46
CA ILE A 184 -5.21 4.22 21.99
C ILE A 184 -6.70 4.18 21.67
N SER A 185 -7.09 4.86 20.60
CA SER A 185 -8.49 4.98 20.18
C SER A 185 -9.09 3.66 19.70
N LYS A 186 -8.25 2.77 19.16
CA LYS A 186 -8.64 1.49 18.57
C LYS A 186 -7.65 0.40 18.95
N ASN A 187 -8.13 -0.62 19.66
CA ASN A 187 -7.30 -1.77 20.01
C ASN A 187 -7.15 -2.74 18.84
N PRO A 188 -5.94 -3.25 18.56
CA PRO A 188 -5.75 -4.32 17.59
C PRO A 188 -6.38 -5.63 18.10
N ASP A 189 -6.95 -6.38 17.18
CA ASP A 189 -7.51 -7.70 17.45
C ASP A 189 -6.56 -8.79 16.96
N PHE A 190 -6.01 -9.57 17.87
CA PHE A 190 -5.08 -10.66 17.61
C PHE A 190 -5.74 -12.04 17.53
N CYS A 191 -7.07 -12.12 17.51
CA CYS A 191 -7.79 -13.38 17.45
C CYS A 191 -7.42 -14.15 16.16
N ARG A 192 -6.84 -15.34 16.31
CA ARG A 192 -6.49 -16.23 15.19
C ARG A 192 -7.55 -17.31 14.91
N GLN A 193 -8.61 -17.35 15.71
CA GLN A 193 -9.76 -18.25 15.49
C GLN A 193 -10.69 -17.61 14.44
N THR A 194 -10.26 -17.62 13.20
CA THR A 194 -10.94 -17.04 12.06
C THR A 194 -11.00 -18.04 10.92
N VAL A 195 -11.72 -17.75 9.86
CA VAL A 195 -11.77 -18.55 8.61
C VAL A 195 -10.40 -18.71 7.95
N PHE A 196 -9.43 -17.87 8.30
CA PHE A 196 -8.06 -17.97 7.79
C PHE A 196 -7.16 -18.89 8.60
N ASN A 197 -7.64 -19.47 9.72
CA ASN A 197 -6.88 -20.47 10.48
C ASN A 197 -6.86 -21.81 9.73
N SER A 198 -5.68 -22.40 9.54
CA SER A 198 -5.51 -23.62 8.78
C SER A 198 -4.46 -24.54 9.40
N GLN A 199 -4.56 -25.86 9.12
CA GLN A 199 -3.54 -26.84 9.42
C GLN A 199 -2.64 -27.14 8.22
N ALA A 200 -2.87 -26.48 7.07
CA ALA A 200 -2.02 -26.66 5.90
C ALA A 200 -0.62 -26.05 6.13
N VAL A 201 0.39 -26.74 5.64
CA VAL A 201 1.81 -26.36 5.79
C VAL A 201 2.39 -26.04 4.41
N LEU A 202 2.99 -24.88 4.28
CA LEU A 202 3.77 -24.52 3.10
C LEU A 202 5.24 -24.89 3.32
N LYS A 203 5.72 -25.86 2.55
CA LYS A 203 7.14 -26.26 2.59
C LYS A 203 8.00 -25.31 1.77
N PHE A 204 9.11 -24.87 2.35
CA PHE A 204 10.10 -24.04 1.68
C PHE A 204 11.33 -24.86 1.27
N PRO A 205 12.01 -24.46 0.17
CA PRO A 205 13.34 -24.99 -0.13
C PRO A 205 14.35 -24.61 0.96
N THR A 206 15.47 -25.31 1.02
CA THR A 206 16.58 -24.94 1.91
C THR A 206 17.01 -23.49 1.66
N GLY A 207 17.01 -22.66 2.69
CA GLY A 207 17.30 -21.22 2.58
C GLY A 207 16.06 -20.31 2.47
N GLY A 208 14.86 -20.89 2.44
CA GLY A 208 13.59 -20.14 2.40
C GLY A 208 13.09 -19.79 1.00
N PRO A 209 11.99 -19.02 0.90
CA PRO A 209 11.43 -18.59 -0.37
C PRO A 209 12.32 -17.55 -1.06
N THR A 210 12.15 -17.43 -2.39
CA THR A 210 12.74 -16.35 -3.19
C THR A 210 11.65 -15.38 -3.66
N VAL A 211 12.02 -14.17 -4.09
CA VAL A 211 11.10 -13.27 -4.78
C VAL A 211 10.57 -13.90 -6.06
N THR A 212 9.34 -13.56 -6.40
CA THR A 212 8.68 -14.05 -7.62
C THR A 212 8.79 -13.08 -8.81
N PHE A 213 9.55 -11.98 -8.65
CA PHE A 213 9.77 -10.96 -9.68
C PHE A 213 11.25 -10.59 -9.79
N SER A 214 11.67 -10.09 -10.97
CA SER A 214 12.99 -9.49 -11.13
C SER A 214 13.01 -8.10 -10.49
N GLY A 215 14.04 -7.83 -9.68
CA GLY A 215 14.27 -6.53 -9.04
C GLY A 215 15.38 -5.70 -9.70
N ASP A 216 15.95 -6.19 -10.80
CA ASP A 216 17.16 -5.61 -11.45
C ASP A 216 16.85 -4.90 -12.77
N GLU A 217 15.60 -4.96 -13.23
CA GLU A 217 15.15 -4.25 -14.42
C GLU A 217 15.11 -2.74 -14.18
N PRO A 218 15.48 -1.91 -15.18
CA PRO A 218 15.36 -0.47 -15.09
C PRO A 218 13.88 -0.08 -14.99
N LEU A 219 13.52 0.64 -13.93
CA LEU A 219 12.17 1.09 -13.68
C LEU A 219 12.16 2.60 -13.48
N ARG A 220 11.11 3.25 -13.99
CA ARG A 220 10.74 4.61 -13.62
C ARG A 220 9.57 4.55 -12.63
N GLU A 221 9.61 5.44 -11.66
CA GLU A 221 8.61 5.56 -10.63
C GLU A 221 8.10 7.00 -10.57
N ARG A 222 6.81 7.17 -10.82
CA ARG A 222 6.19 8.49 -10.90
C ARG A 222 4.88 8.54 -10.14
N ILE A 223 4.60 9.69 -9.53
CA ILE A 223 3.31 9.96 -8.88
C ILE A 223 2.47 10.82 -9.81
N PHE A 224 1.28 10.33 -10.14
CA PHE A 224 0.26 11.08 -10.89
C PHE A 224 -0.84 11.49 -9.92
N HIS A 225 -1.09 12.80 -9.84
CA HIS A 225 -2.16 13.35 -9.03
C HIS A 225 -3.45 13.49 -9.83
N PHE A 226 -4.55 13.02 -9.24
CA PHE A 226 -5.90 13.13 -9.77
C PHE A 226 -6.75 13.92 -8.79
N SER A 227 -7.14 15.15 -9.14
CA SER A 227 -8.02 15.96 -8.30
C SER A 227 -9.37 15.29 -8.12
N ARG A 228 -10.11 15.69 -7.07
CA ARG A 228 -11.49 15.25 -6.86
C ARG A 228 -12.35 15.40 -8.12
N GLU A 229 -12.21 16.54 -8.80
CA GLU A 229 -12.96 16.81 -10.03
C GLU A 229 -12.62 15.82 -11.14
N ALA A 230 -11.34 15.52 -11.36
CA ALA A 230 -10.88 14.52 -12.33
C ALA A 230 -11.44 13.12 -12.01
N ILE A 231 -11.43 12.73 -10.74
CA ILE A 231 -11.99 11.46 -10.28
C ILE A 231 -13.50 11.38 -10.52
N LEU A 232 -14.24 12.46 -10.28
CA LEU A 232 -15.68 12.52 -10.54
C LEU A 232 -15.99 12.47 -12.04
N LYS A 233 -15.20 13.13 -12.89
CA LYS A 233 -15.32 13.04 -14.35
C LYS A 233 -15.10 11.61 -14.85
N LEU A 234 -14.07 10.92 -14.33
CA LEU A 234 -13.82 9.51 -14.64
C LEU A 234 -14.99 8.61 -14.20
N LYS A 235 -15.49 8.80 -12.97
CA LYS A 235 -16.65 8.05 -12.47
C LYS A 235 -17.88 8.26 -13.36
N TYR A 236 -18.15 9.51 -13.75
CA TYR A 236 -19.27 9.82 -14.62
C TYR A 236 -19.10 9.15 -16.00
N ARG A 237 -17.92 9.25 -16.60
CA ARG A 237 -17.63 8.59 -17.89
C ARG A 237 -17.78 7.07 -17.82
N ALA A 238 -17.34 6.43 -16.73
CA ALA A 238 -17.45 4.99 -16.54
C ALA A 238 -18.91 4.51 -16.41
N ASN A 239 -19.79 5.33 -15.80
CA ASN A 239 -21.20 4.95 -15.58
C ASN A 239 -22.12 5.31 -16.74
N TYR A 240 -21.82 6.38 -17.50
CA TYR A 240 -22.75 6.91 -18.53
C TYR A 240 -22.19 6.89 -19.96
N GLY A 241 -20.93 6.43 -20.12
CA GLY A 241 -20.30 6.27 -21.44
C GLY A 241 -20.21 7.56 -22.26
N CYS A 242 -20.21 7.42 -23.59
CA CYS A 242 -20.01 8.50 -24.54
C CYS A 242 -21.24 9.40 -24.76
N LEU A 243 -22.30 9.32 -23.92
CA LEU A 243 -23.47 10.20 -24.00
C LEU A 243 -23.11 11.69 -23.79
N LEU A 244 -21.83 11.99 -23.49
CA LEU A 244 -21.31 13.29 -23.08
C LEU A 244 -20.81 14.19 -24.19
N THR A 245 -20.85 13.81 -25.44
CA THR A 245 -20.29 14.65 -26.51
C THR A 245 -21.03 16.01 -26.73
N LYS A 246 -22.08 16.30 -25.95
CA LYS A 246 -22.89 17.52 -26.09
C LYS A 246 -23.10 18.36 -24.81
N GLN A 247 -22.56 17.98 -23.64
CA GLN A 247 -22.73 18.77 -22.42
C GLN A 247 -21.44 19.48 -21.99
N THR A 248 -21.55 20.73 -21.55
CA THR A 248 -20.40 21.53 -21.08
C THR A 248 -19.88 21.02 -19.73
N ASN A 249 -18.58 21.14 -19.49
CA ASN A 249 -17.91 20.70 -18.24
C ASN A 249 -18.56 21.29 -16.97
N SER A 250 -19.09 22.51 -17.02
CA SER A 250 -19.75 23.18 -15.89
C SER A 250 -21.09 22.54 -15.49
N GLU A 251 -21.86 22.00 -16.45
CA GLU A 251 -23.11 21.31 -16.15
C GLU A 251 -22.89 19.93 -15.50
N ILE A 252 -21.77 19.26 -15.83
CA ILE A 252 -21.40 17.98 -15.26
C ILE A 252 -21.01 18.16 -13.80
N VAL A 253 -20.17 19.16 -13.50
CA VAL A 253 -19.73 19.46 -12.13
C VAL A 253 -20.90 19.94 -11.27
N GLY A 254 -21.81 20.77 -11.81
CA GLY A 254 -22.99 21.21 -11.11
C GLY A 254 -24.00 20.09 -10.77
N LYS A 255 -24.11 19.08 -11.64
CA LYS A 255 -24.95 17.89 -11.37
C LYS A 255 -24.31 16.93 -10.35
N LEU A 256 -22.98 16.89 -10.28
CA LEU A 256 -22.23 16.01 -9.37
C LEU A 256 -22.11 16.59 -7.95
N SER A 257 -22.20 17.92 -7.79
CA SER A 257 -22.12 18.62 -6.49
C SER A 257 -23.43 18.69 -5.72
N ASN A 258 -24.58 18.41 -6.38
CA ASN A 258 -25.87 18.37 -5.69
C ASN A 258 -26.10 17.02 -5.03
N ASP A 259 -26.15 16.98 -3.69
CA ASP A 259 -26.41 15.80 -2.82
C ASP A 259 -27.74 15.07 -3.08
N ASN A 260 -28.54 15.47 -4.06
CA ASN A 260 -29.79 14.82 -4.48
C ASN A 260 -29.59 13.54 -5.32
N TRP A 261 -28.35 13.05 -5.44
CA TRP A 261 -28.00 11.78 -6.11
C TRP A 261 -28.29 10.52 -5.27
N LYS A 262 -29.18 10.61 -4.26
CA LYS A 262 -29.66 9.45 -3.48
C LYS A 262 -30.72 8.70 -4.28
N SER A 263 -30.36 7.47 -4.64
CA SER A 263 -31.21 6.37 -5.12
C SER A 263 -31.14 5.98 -6.60
N VAL A 264 -29.96 5.56 -7.04
CA VAL A 264 -29.89 4.42 -7.96
C VAL A 264 -29.18 3.31 -7.21
N ASN A 265 -29.69 2.07 -7.26
CA ASN A 265 -29.22 0.92 -6.51
C ASN A 265 -27.68 0.90 -6.36
N SER A 266 -27.18 0.98 -5.13
CA SER A 266 -25.75 1.05 -4.80
C SER A 266 -24.91 -0.12 -5.36
N ASN A 267 -25.57 -1.22 -5.77
CA ASN A 267 -24.93 -2.42 -6.29
C ASN A 267 -24.66 -2.37 -7.81
N THR A 268 -25.12 -1.34 -8.52
CA THR A 268 -24.92 -1.22 -9.98
C THR A 268 -23.96 -0.09 -10.35
N GLU A 269 -23.64 0.80 -9.43
CA GLU A 269 -22.82 1.97 -9.71
C GLU A 269 -21.33 1.66 -9.62
N ILE A 270 -20.59 1.94 -10.71
CA ILE A 270 -19.15 1.82 -10.76
C ILE A 270 -18.53 2.89 -9.85
N SER A 271 -17.68 2.49 -8.92
CA SER A 271 -17.04 3.40 -7.98
C SER A 271 -15.97 4.27 -8.64
N SER A 272 -15.65 5.42 -8.03
CA SER A 272 -14.56 6.31 -8.45
C SER A 272 -13.23 5.56 -8.62
N PHE A 273 -12.89 4.68 -7.67
CA PHE A 273 -11.63 3.94 -7.69
C PHE A 273 -11.61 2.89 -8.82
N GLN A 274 -12.71 2.20 -9.08
CA GLN A 274 -12.82 1.27 -10.22
C GLN A 274 -12.70 2.01 -11.55
N SER A 275 -13.27 3.20 -11.66
CA SER A 275 -13.17 4.04 -12.87
C SER A 275 -11.72 4.48 -13.14
N LEU A 276 -11.00 4.91 -12.09
CA LEU A 276 -9.59 5.28 -12.17
C LEU A 276 -8.72 4.06 -12.52
N CYS A 277 -8.95 2.91 -11.89
CA CYS A 277 -8.25 1.66 -12.18
C CYS A 277 -8.46 1.21 -13.64
N ALA A 278 -9.67 1.29 -14.15
CA ALA A 278 -9.99 0.95 -15.53
C ALA A 278 -9.30 1.88 -16.53
N GLN A 279 -9.30 3.21 -16.26
CA GLN A 279 -8.57 4.17 -17.09
C GLN A 279 -7.08 3.87 -17.11
N LEU A 280 -6.48 3.61 -15.95
CA LEU A 280 -5.07 3.25 -15.85
C LEU A 280 -4.76 1.95 -16.61
N TRP A 281 -5.61 0.93 -16.46
CA TRP A 281 -5.45 -0.36 -17.17
C TRP A 281 -5.43 -0.16 -18.68
N ARG A 282 -6.38 0.58 -19.24
CA ARG A 282 -6.43 0.94 -20.66
C ARG A 282 -5.17 1.66 -21.12
N SER A 283 -4.78 2.71 -20.38
CA SER A 283 -3.66 3.58 -20.76
C SER A 283 -2.31 2.85 -20.70
N VAL A 284 -2.06 2.04 -19.66
CA VAL A 284 -0.84 1.24 -19.58
C VAL A 284 -0.83 0.14 -20.64
N THR A 285 -1.96 -0.51 -20.93
CA THR A 285 -2.06 -1.51 -22.01
C THR A 285 -1.73 -0.89 -23.37
N ARG A 286 -2.18 0.32 -23.63
CA ARG A 286 -1.85 1.08 -24.86
C ARG A 286 -0.37 1.47 -24.89
N ALA A 287 0.15 1.99 -23.76
CA ALA A 287 1.55 2.39 -23.66
C ALA A 287 2.54 1.23 -23.86
N ARG A 288 2.16 0.02 -23.46
CA ARG A 288 2.93 -1.21 -23.67
C ARG A 288 2.92 -1.71 -25.12
N LYS A 289 2.02 -1.18 -25.95
CA LYS A 289 1.87 -1.59 -27.36
C LYS A 289 1.72 -3.11 -27.51
N LEU A 290 0.92 -3.73 -26.65
CA LEU A 290 0.72 -5.17 -26.65
C LEU A 290 0.07 -5.63 -27.98
N GLU A 291 0.45 -6.82 -28.43
CA GLU A 291 -0.23 -7.47 -29.56
C GLU A 291 -1.73 -7.58 -29.28
N PRO A 292 -2.60 -7.35 -30.28
CA PRO A 292 -4.06 -7.31 -30.10
C PRO A 292 -4.65 -8.52 -29.39
N THR A 293 -4.13 -9.72 -29.65
CA THR A 293 -4.57 -10.99 -29.04
C THR A 293 -3.94 -11.25 -27.68
N LYS A 294 -2.93 -10.48 -27.27
CA LYS A 294 -2.27 -10.63 -25.96
C LYS A 294 -3.25 -10.33 -24.84
N THR A 295 -3.36 -11.26 -23.92
CA THR A 295 -4.15 -11.06 -22.69
C THR A 295 -3.42 -10.13 -21.74
N THR A 296 -4.13 -9.14 -21.19
CA THR A 296 -3.66 -8.26 -20.13
C THR A 296 -4.44 -8.52 -18.85
N THR A 297 -3.78 -8.41 -17.70
CA THR A 297 -4.38 -8.66 -16.39
C THR A 297 -4.28 -7.45 -15.49
N PHE A 298 -5.40 -7.03 -14.90
CA PHE A 298 -5.41 -6.04 -13.82
C PHE A 298 -5.74 -6.75 -12.50
N ARG A 299 -4.78 -6.81 -11.59
CA ARG A 299 -4.93 -7.43 -10.26
C ARG A 299 -5.27 -6.38 -9.23
N MET A 300 -6.33 -6.60 -8.46
CA MET A 300 -6.74 -5.74 -7.35
C MET A 300 -6.60 -6.51 -6.04
N ALA A 301 -5.90 -5.93 -5.06
CA ALA A 301 -5.95 -6.42 -3.70
C ALA A 301 -7.23 -5.94 -3.02
N VAL A 302 -7.97 -6.85 -2.42
CA VAL A 302 -9.22 -6.56 -1.71
C VAL A 302 -9.12 -6.94 -0.25
N ASN A 303 -9.66 -6.07 0.62
CA ASN A 303 -9.81 -6.34 2.04
C ASN A 303 -11.00 -7.28 2.27
N CYS A 304 -10.75 -8.44 2.86
CA CYS A 304 -11.77 -9.47 3.11
C CYS A 304 -12.52 -9.27 4.44
N ARG A 305 -12.07 -8.38 5.35
CA ARG A 305 -12.67 -8.23 6.70
C ARG A 305 -14.17 -7.99 6.68
N HIS A 306 -14.67 -7.20 5.72
CA HIS A 306 -16.12 -6.89 5.64
C HIS A 306 -16.89 -7.77 4.64
N ARG A 307 -16.19 -8.68 3.97
CA ARG A 307 -16.78 -9.60 2.96
C ARG A 307 -17.21 -10.91 3.57
N LEU A 308 -16.63 -11.27 4.69
CA LEU A 308 -16.94 -12.47 5.45
C LEU A 308 -18.27 -12.36 6.20
N ASP A 309 -18.89 -13.50 6.45
CA ASP A 309 -20.06 -13.65 7.31
C ASP A 309 -19.81 -14.81 8.29
N PRO A 310 -19.65 -14.53 9.59
CA PRO A 310 -19.63 -13.20 10.21
C PRO A 310 -18.42 -12.36 9.81
N LYS A 311 -18.60 -11.04 9.77
CA LYS A 311 -17.51 -10.10 9.45
C LYS A 311 -16.37 -10.20 10.46
N LEU A 312 -15.12 -10.12 9.98
CA LEU A 312 -13.99 -9.95 10.87
C LEU A 312 -14.01 -8.58 11.54
N ASN A 313 -13.41 -8.52 12.73
CA ASN A 313 -13.14 -7.25 13.38
C ASN A 313 -12.38 -6.32 12.40
N PRO A 314 -12.80 -5.06 12.21
CA PRO A 314 -12.09 -4.11 11.34
C PRO A 314 -10.63 -3.91 11.74
N TYR A 315 -10.29 -4.12 13.02
CA TYR A 315 -8.95 -4.01 13.59
C TYR A 315 -8.23 -5.36 13.75
N TYR A 316 -8.71 -6.43 13.10
CA TYR A 316 -7.99 -7.69 13.01
C TYR A 316 -6.56 -7.42 12.50
N PHE A 317 -5.57 -7.79 13.32
CA PHE A 317 -4.16 -7.54 13.06
C PHE A 317 -3.50 -8.75 12.40
N GLY A 318 -3.21 -8.65 11.14
CA GLY A 318 -2.71 -9.69 10.26
C GLY A 318 -3.11 -9.41 8.83
N ASN A 319 -2.86 -10.34 7.93
CA ASN A 319 -3.37 -10.26 6.57
C ASN A 319 -4.80 -10.81 6.50
N ALA A 320 -5.69 -10.04 5.90
CA ALA A 320 -7.04 -10.44 5.51
C ALA A 320 -7.33 -9.88 4.11
N ILE A 321 -6.48 -10.25 3.15
CA ILE A 321 -6.52 -9.77 1.78
C ILE A 321 -6.51 -10.94 0.79
N GLN A 322 -7.19 -10.75 -0.33
CA GLN A 322 -7.10 -11.62 -1.50
C GLN A 322 -6.86 -10.77 -2.75
N SER A 323 -6.35 -11.39 -3.80
CA SER A 323 -6.09 -10.74 -5.09
C SER A 323 -7.14 -11.17 -6.10
N ILE A 324 -7.80 -10.20 -6.74
CA ILE A 324 -8.77 -10.43 -7.81
C ILE A 324 -8.09 -10.15 -9.16
N PRO A 325 -7.83 -11.17 -10.00
CA PRO A 325 -7.38 -10.95 -11.37
C PRO A 325 -8.57 -10.59 -12.27
N ASN A 326 -8.44 -9.51 -13.03
CA ASN A 326 -9.36 -9.15 -14.11
C ASN A 326 -8.61 -9.28 -15.41
N ILE A 327 -9.14 -10.07 -16.34
CA ILE A 327 -8.43 -10.52 -17.53
C ILE A 327 -9.20 -10.08 -18.77
N ALA A 328 -8.51 -9.52 -19.76
CA ALA A 328 -9.09 -9.15 -21.04
C ALA A 328 -8.05 -9.22 -22.16
N PRO A 329 -8.44 -9.54 -23.41
CA PRO A 329 -7.59 -9.30 -24.58
C PRO A 329 -7.31 -7.79 -24.73
N ALA A 330 -6.08 -7.42 -25.11
CA ALA A 330 -5.71 -6.03 -25.29
C ALA A 330 -6.62 -5.33 -26.34
N SER A 331 -6.96 -6.01 -27.42
CA SER A 331 -7.87 -5.50 -28.45
C SER A 331 -9.24 -5.13 -27.90
N GLU A 332 -9.86 -6.01 -27.10
CA GLU A 332 -11.18 -5.74 -26.53
C GLU A 332 -11.15 -4.60 -25.50
N LEU A 333 -10.12 -4.58 -24.63
CA LEU A 333 -9.95 -3.52 -23.64
C LEU A 333 -9.78 -2.15 -24.29
N LEU A 334 -9.11 -2.08 -25.44
CA LEU A 334 -8.82 -0.82 -26.14
C LEU A 334 -9.91 -0.41 -27.14
N ALA A 335 -10.61 -1.37 -27.75
CA ALA A 335 -11.68 -1.08 -28.71
C ALA A 335 -12.98 -0.60 -28.04
N ASN A 336 -13.25 -1.05 -26.82
CA ASN A 336 -14.41 -0.63 -26.05
C ASN A 336 -14.11 0.68 -25.30
N ASP A 337 -15.14 1.34 -24.82
CA ASP A 337 -15.02 2.56 -24.01
C ASP A 337 -14.61 2.24 -22.54
N LEU A 338 -14.42 3.29 -21.74
CA LEU A 338 -14.03 3.14 -20.34
C LEU A 338 -15.02 2.32 -19.53
N SER A 339 -16.31 2.42 -19.81
CA SER A 339 -17.38 1.73 -19.08
C SER A 339 -17.21 0.21 -19.17
N TRP A 340 -16.74 -0.31 -20.29
CA TRP A 340 -16.53 -1.74 -20.48
C TRP A 340 -15.49 -2.32 -19.50
N GLY A 341 -14.29 -1.74 -19.47
CA GLY A 341 -13.22 -2.16 -18.55
C GLY A 341 -13.59 -1.94 -17.08
N ALA A 342 -14.26 -0.81 -16.79
CA ALA A 342 -14.71 -0.48 -15.45
C ALA A 342 -15.80 -1.46 -14.96
N ASN A 343 -16.70 -1.94 -15.84
CA ASN A 343 -17.67 -2.98 -15.53
C ASN A 343 -17.03 -4.35 -15.24
N LEU A 344 -15.93 -4.71 -15.92
CA LEU A 344 -15.21 -5.93 -15.59
C LEU A 344 -14.70 -5.88 -14.16
N LEU A 345 -14.02 -4.77 -13.77
CA LEU A 345 -13.52 -4.56 -12.41
C LEU A 345 -14.68 -4.56 -11.40
N HIS A 346 -15.77 -3.88 -11.72
CA HIS A 346 -16.94 -3.79 -10.85
C HIS A 346 -17.55 -5.15 -10.56
N LYS A 347 -17.84 -5.94 -11.62
CA LYS A 347 -18.42 -7.27 -11.50
C LYS A 347 -17.53 -8.19 -10.66
N SER A 348 -16.22 -8.21 -10.91
CA SER A 348 -15.28 -9.04 -10.16
C SER A 348 -15.22 -8.65 -8.67
N VAL A 349 -15.24 -7.33 -8.36
CA VAL A 349 -15.25 -6.86 -6.98
C VAL A 349 -16.56 -7.19 -6.26
N MET A 350 -17.68 -7.09 -6.95
CA MET A 350 -19.02 -7.44 -6.39
C MET A 350 -19.18 -8.95 -6.18
N ALA A 351 -18.69 -9.76 -7.12
CA ALA A 351 -18.72 -11.21 -7.01
C ALA A 351 -17.76 -11.78 -5.95
N HIS A 352 -16.81 -10.98 -5.45
CA HIS A 352 -15.85 -11.41 -4.43
C HIS A 352 -16.48 -11.29 -3.02
N ASP A 353 -17.46 -12.13 -2.76
CA ASP A 353 -18.27 -12.22 -1.53
C ASP A 353 -17.69 -13.24 -0.53
N ASN A 354 -18.46 -13.59 0.50
CA ASN A 354 -18.08 -14.56 1.53
C ASN A 354 -17.72 -15.93 0.93
N GLU A 355 -18.54 -16.46 0.03
CA GLU A 355 -18.31 -17.78 -0.56
C GLU A 355 -17.02 -17.80 -1.38
N THR A 356 -16.78 -16.74 -2.15
CA THR A 356 -15.55 -16.59 -2.93
C THR A 356 -14.30 -16.50 -2.02
N VAL A 357 -14.40 -15.77 -0.90
CA VAL A 357 -13.29 -15.68 0.07
C VAL A 357 -13.00 -17.06 0.67
N LEU A 358 -14.03 -17.78 1.12
CA LEU A 358 -13.88 -19.13 1.69
C LEU A 358 -13.34 -20.12 0.65
N GLY A 359 -13.86 -20.11 -0.57
CA GLY A 359 -13.34 -20.92 -1.68
C GLY A 359 -11.86 -20.67 -1.97
N GLY A 360 -11.41 -19.41 -1.84
CA GLY A 360 -9.98 -19.05 -1.96
C GLY A 360 -9.12 -19.61 -0.81
N VAL A 361 -9.66 -19.70 0.40
CA VAL A 361 -8.99 -20.38 1.54
C VAL A 361 -8.86 -21.85 1.28
N GLU A 362 -9.94 -22.53 0.93
CA GLU A 362 -9.97 -23.96 0.60
C GLU A 362 -9.04 -24.33 -0.56
N ASP A 363 -8.99 -23.49 -1.59
CA ASP A 363 -8.10 -23.67 -2.73
C ASP A 363 -6.62 -23.58 -2.31
N TRP A 364 -6.31 -22.62 -1.42
CA TRP A 364 -4.96 -22.50 -0.89
C TRP A 364 -4.59 -23.70 0.03
N GLU A 365 -5.52 -24.18 0.84
CA GLU A 365 -5.30 -25.36 1.71
C GLU A 365 -5.04 -26.64 0.92
N ARG A 366 -5.74 -26.81 -0.21
CA ARG A 366 -5.50 -27.94 -1.12
C ARG A 366 -4.13 -27.87 -1.80
N GLN A 367 -3.67 -26.66 -2.11
CA GLN A 367 -2.41 -26.41 -2.78
C GLN A 367 -1.69 -25.19 -2.16
N PRO A 368 -1.02 -25.34 -1.01
CA PRO A 368 -0.29 -24.25 -0.38
C PRO A 368 0.76 -23.68 -1.30
N ARG A 369 0.75 -22.35 -1.46
CA ARG A 369 1.63 -21.63 -2.39
C ARG A 369 1.94 -20.22 -1.92
N LEU A 370 3.04 -19.67 -2.41
CA LEU A 370 3.44 -18.29 -2.20
C LEU A 370 2.59 -17.33 -3.04
N PHE A 371 2.53 -16.08 -2.62
CA PHE A 371 1.84 -15.04 -3.38
C PHE A 371 2.67 -14.65 -4.63
N PRO A 372 2.11 -14.80 -5.84
CA PRO A 372 2.84 -14.53 -7.08
C PRO A 372 2.85 -13.02 -7.36
N LEU A 373 3.86 -12.30 -6.88
CA LEU A 373 4.12 -10.91 -7.27
C LEU A 373 4.91 -10.86 -8.58
N GLY A 374 4.69 -9.80 -9.35
CA GLY A 374 5.46 -9.53 -10.56
C GLY A 374 4.60 -9.39 -11.80
N ASN A 375 5.29 -9.21 -12.92
CA ASN A 375 4.72 -9.07 -14.27
C ASN A 375 5.46 -10.00 -15.23
N ALA A 376 5.46 -11.30 -14.93
CA ALA A 376 6.20 -12.31 -15.71
C ALA A 376 5.74 -12.42 -17.17
N ASP A 377 4.49 -12.05 -17.48
CA ASP A 377 3.93 -12.06 -18.83
C ASP A 377 4.13 -10.74 -19.60
N GLY A 378 4.70 -9.72 -18.96
CA GLY A 378 4.90 -8.38 -19.52
C GLY A 378 3.59 -7.59 -19.75
N ALA A 379 2.44 -8.12 -19.33
CA ALA A 379 1.13 -7.57 -19.62
C ALA A 379 0.27 -7.29 -18.38
N SER A 380 0.75 -7.68 -17.20
CA SER A 380 0.00 -7.54 -15.95
C SER A 380 0.25 -6.20 -15.25
N ILE A 381 -0.77 -5.73 -14.52
CA ILE A 381 -0.72 -4.58 -13.61
C ILE A 381 -1.25 -5.03 -12.27
N THR A 382 -0.61 -4.59 -11.17
CA THR A 382 -1.02 -4.94 -9.81
C THR A 382 -1.26 -3.69 -8.99
N MET A 383 -2.51 -3.46 -8.61
CA MET A 383 -2.92 -2.42 -7.66
C MET A 383 -2.81 -2.98 -6.23
N GLY A 384 -1.77 -2.59 -5.52
CA GLY A 384 -1.43 -3.13 -4.19
C GLY A 384 -1.80 -2.24 -3.01
N SER A 385 -2.53 -1.14 -3.22
CA SER A 385 -2.90 -0.19 -2.17
C SER A 385 -4.28 0.41 -2.43
N SER A 386 -4.83 1.12 -1.46
CA SER A 386 -6.14 1.76 -1.55
C SER A 386 -6.05 3.22 -1.07
N PRO A 387 -6.67 4.18 -1.79
CA PRO A 387 -6.74 5.56 -1.33
C PRO A 387 -7.68 5.76 -0.12
N ARG A 388 -8.28 4.68 0.40
CA ARG A 388 -9.12 4.71 1.60
C ARG A 388 -8.32 4.49 2.89
N PHE A 389 -7.03 4.17 2.80
CA PHE A 389 -6.20 4.11 4.00
C PHE A 389 -6.04 5.50 4.61
N PRO A 390 -6.15 5.62 5.94
CA PRO A 390 -6.08 6.92 6.64
C PRO A 390 -4.62 7.38 6.77
N MET A 391 -3.95 7.62 5.64
CA MET A 391 -2.51 7.84 5.57
C MET A 391 -2.10 9.21 6.13
N TYR A 392 -2.96 10.23 5.98
CA TYR A 392 -2.73 11.59 6.49
C TYR A 392 -3.16 11.77 7.95
N ASN A 393 -3.66 10.71 8.62
CA ASN A 393 -3.87 10.72 10.07
C ASN A 393 -2.56 10.59 10.87
N ASN A 394 -1.43 10.45 10.20
CA ASN A 394 -0.08 10.42 10.78
C ASN A 394 0.41 11.82 11.20
N ASP A 395 -0.42 12.58 11.90
CA ASP A 395 0.02 13.79 12.61
C ASP A 395 0.70 13.39 13.93
N LEU A 396 1.98 13.68 14.06
CA LEU A 396 2.79 13.37 15.24
C LEU A 396 2.85 14.51 16.26
N GLY A 397 2.00 15.53 16.13
CA GLY A 397 1.86 16.61 17.10
C GLY A 397 2.25 17.99 16.59
N TRP A 398 2.74 18.11 15.34
CA TRP A 398 3.07 19.40 14.74
C TRP A 398 2.53 19.59 13.32
N GLY A 399 1.53 18.79 12.94
CA GLY A 399 0.82 18.93 11.69
C GLY A 399 0.71 17.63 10.89
N LYS A 400 -0.22 17.62 9.94
CA LYS A 400 -0.42 16.49 9.03
C LYS A 400 0.76 16.33 8.07
N PRO A 401 1.04 15.11 7.60
CA PRO A 401 2.04 14.89 6.57
C PRO A 401 1.82 15.76 5.31
N LEU A 402 2.93 16.20 4.73
CA LEU A 402 2.94 16.89 3.44
C LEU A 402 2.77 15.91 2.28
N ALA A 403 3.32 14.69 2.43
CA ALA A 403 3.19 13.62 1.45
C ALA A 403 3.43 12.25 2.08
N VAL A 404 2.91 11.23 1.41
CA VAL A 404 3.22 9.82 1.67
C VAL A 404 4.13 9.33 0.54
N ARG A 405 5.15 8.55 0.89
CA ARG A 405 6.07 7.92 -0.06
C ARG A 405 6.29 6.46 0.30
N SER A 406 6.65 5.65 -0.69
CA SER A 406 7.04 4.26 -0.45
C SER A 406 8.52 4.02 -0.77
N GLY A 407 9.10 3.03 -0.09
CA GLY A 407 10.45 2.57 -0.35
C GLY A 407 10.58 1.75 -1.64
N ARG A 408 11.63 0.96 -1.74
CA ARG A 408 11.93 0.13 -2.91
C ARG A 408 11.19 -1.21 -2.92
N ALA A 409 10.62 -1.60 -1.78
CA ALA A 409 10.04 -2.92 -1.58
C ALA A 409 8.88 -3.24 -2.52
N ASN A 410 8.88 -4.47 -3.04
CA ASN A 410 7.82 -5.03 -3.89
C ASN A 410 7.52 -4.22 -5.15
N LYS A 411 8.54 -3.52 -5.72
CA LYS A 411 8.40 -2.76 -6.96
C LYS A 411 8.87 -3.58 -8.15
N PHE A 412 8.07 -3.62 -9.19
CA PHE A 412 8.29 -4.29 -10.46
C PHE A 412 7.48 -3.57 -11.55
N ASP A 413 7.74 -3.84 -12.82
CA ASP A 413 6.98 -3.24 -13.93
C ASP A 413 5.48 -3.55 -13.82
N GLY A 414 4.65 -2.53 -13.74
CA GLY A 414 3.20 -2.65 -13.55
C GLY A 414 2.74 -2.64 -12.08
N LYS A 415 3.63 -2.37 -11.12
CA LYS A 415 3.22 -2.15 -9.72
C LYS A 415 2.65 -0.76 -9.53
N ILE A 416 1.44 -0.69 -8.97
CA ILE A 416 0.76 0.57 -8.67
C ILE A 416 0.42 0.62 -7.17
N SER A 417 0.63 1.78 -6.57
CA SER A 417 0.14 2.10 -5.23
C SER A 417 -0.76 3.33 -5.29
N ALA A 418 -1.96 3.25 -4.72
CA ALA A 418 -2.85 4.38 -4.61
C ALA A 418 -2.78 4.97 -3.20
N PHE A 419 -2.63 6.28 -3.10
CA PHE A 419 -2.68 7.06 -1.87
C PHE A 419 -3.86 8.01 -1.92
N PRO A 420 -4.46 8.39 -0.78
CA PRO A 420 -5.36 9.54 -0.77
C PRO A 420 -4.58 10.80 -1.20
N GLY A 421 -5.23 11.75 -1.83
CA GLY A 421 -4.64 13.07 -2.00
C GLY A 421 -4.51 13.78 -0.64
N ARG A 422 -3.58 14.72 -0.55
CA ARG A 422 -3.27 15.42 0.71
C ARG A 422 -4.49 16.13 1.32
N GLU A 423 -5.36 16.63 0.49
CA GLU A 423 -6.57 17.36 0.88
C GLU A 423 -7.65 16.44 1.49
N GLU A 424 -7.52 15.12 1.33
CA GLU A 424 -8.46 14.10 1.79
C GLU A 424 -9.93 14.36 1.32
N ASP A 425 -10.09 15.10 0.23
CA ASP A 425 -11.36 15.49 -0.37
C ASP A 425 -11.92 14.47 -1.36
N GLY A 426 -11.19 13.40 -1.62
CA GLY A 426 -11.48 12.36 -2.61
C GLY A 426 -10.54 12.42 -3.83
N SER A 427 -9.55 13.32 -3.83
CA SER A 427 -8.40 13.27 -4.72
C SER A 427 -7.56 12.01 -4.47
N VAL A 428 -6.78 11.58 -5.47
CA VAL A 428 -5.98 10.34 -5.41
C VAL A 428 -4.61 10.59 -6.05
N ASP A 429 -3.58 10.13 -5.36
CA ASP A 429 -2.23 10.03 -5.89
C ASP A 429 -1.95 8.57 -6.30
N LEU A 430 -1.57 8.34 -7.55
CA LEU A 430 -1.10 7.04 -8.02
C LEU A 430 0.41 7.04 -8.16
N GLU A 431 1.09 6.26 -7.32
CA GLU A 431 2.48 5.89 -7.53
C GLU A 431 2.54 4.74 -8.53
N VAL A 432 3.06 5.02 -9.71
CA VAL A 432 3.11 4.11 -10.85
C VAL A 432 4.57 3.71 -11.10
N VAL A 433 4.83 2.41 -11.17
CA VAL A 433 6.15 1.84 -11.45
C VAL A 433 6.08 1.08 -12.77
N LEU A 434 6.82 1.54 -13.77
CA LEU A 434 6.83 0.97 -15.11
C LEU A 434 8.24 0.95 -15.71
N ALA A 435 8.44 0.07 -16.69
CA ALA A 435 9.60 0.13 -17.58
C ALA A 435 9.68 1.54 -18.24
N PRO A 436 10.89 2.09 -18.48
CA PRO A 436 11.06 3.47 -18.96
C PRO A 436 10.27 3.80 -20.23
N GLU A 437 10.21 2.89 -21.17
CA GLU A 437 9.48 3.07 -22.44
C GLU A 437 7.97 3.09 -22.23
N THR A 438 7.45 2.21 -21.35
CA THR A 438 6.02 2.19 -20.98
C THR A 438 5.64 3.45 -20.24
N MET A 439 6.49 3.95 -19.33
CA MET A 439 6.24 5.20 -18.61
C MET A 439 6.18 6.38 -19.57
N ALA A 440 7.13 6.47 -20.50
CA ALA A 440 7.12 7.50 -21.53
C ALA A 440 5.85 7.42 -22.42
N GLY A 441 5.41 6.22 -22.76
CA GLY A 441 4.14 6.01 -23.47
C GLY A 441 2.92 6.48 -22.68
N LEU A 442 2.89 6.22 -21.36
CA LEU A 442 1.81 6.66 -20.47
C LEU A 442 1.78 8.18 -20.32
N GLU A 443 2.94 8.83 -20.21
CA GLU A 443 3.05 10.30 -20.15
C GLU A 443 2.56 11.00 -21.42
N ASN A 444 2.57 10.30 -22.57
CA ASN A 444 2.05 10.79 -23.85
C ASN A 444 0.62 10.31 -24.15
N ASP A 445 0.00 9.53 -23.27
CA ASP A 445 -1.39 9.07 -23.45
C ASP A 445 -2.39 10.17 -23.08
N ALA A 446 -2.93 10.87 -24.09
CA ALA A 446 -3.87 11.95 -23.89
C ALA A 446 -5.15 11.52 -23.15
N GLU A 447 -5.52 10.22 -23.22
CA GLU A 447 -6.75 9.72 -22.57
C GLU A 447 -6.64 9.71 -21.04
N ILE A 448 -5.46 9.47 -20.46
CA ILE A 448 -5.28 9.56 -19.01
C ILE A 448 -4.74 10.94 -18.60
N MET A 449 -3.85 11.53 -19.40
CA MET A 449 -3.17 12.79 -19.02
C MET A 449 -4.12 13.99 -18.92
N GLN A 450 -5.28 13.99 -19.61
CA GLN A 450 -6.32 15.01 -19.43
C GLN A 450 -6.92 15.04 -18.02
N TYR A 451 -6.75 13.96 -17.22
CA TYR A 451 -7.23 13.85 -15.83
C TYR A 451 -6.13 14.09 -14.81
N VAL A 452 -4.87 14.10 -15.23
CA VAL A 452 -3.74 14.34 -14.34
C VAL A 452 -3.64 15.84 -14.07
N SER A 453 -3.69 16.19 -12.78
CA SER A 453 -3.55 17.57 -12.32
C SER A 453 -2.08 17.86 -11.98
N GLN A 454 -1.63 19.07 -12.22
CA GLN A 454 -0.35 19.54 -11.69
C GLN A 454 -0.51 19.76 -10.18
N VAL A 455 0.41 19.18 -9.41
CA VAL A 455 0.49 19.46 -7.97
C VAL A 455 1.12 20.85 -7.83
N GLU A 456 0.39 21.80 -7.25
CA GLU A 456 0.98 23.08 -6.87
C GLU A 456 1.99 22.82 -5.74
N LEU A 457 3.23 23.24 -5.93
CA LEU A 457 4.24 23.19 -4.88
C LEU A 457 3.78 24.10 -3.72
N VAL A 458 3.83 23.57 -2.51
CA VAL A 458 3.53 24.34 -1.30
C VAL A 458 4.63 25.40 -1.16
N ASN A 459 4.26 26.69 -1.32
CA ASN A 459 5.15 27.81 -1.05
C ASN A 459 5.41 27.98 0.45
#